data_fe12851610d40c6e0a97b61f09390b88
#
_entry.id   fe12851610d40c6e0a97b61f09390b88
#
_cell.length_a   1.000
_cell.length_b   1.000
_cell.length_c   1.000
_cell.angle_alpha   90.00
_cell.angle_beta   90.00
_cell.angle_gamma   90.00
#
_symmetry.space_group_name_H-M   'P 1'
#
loop_
_entity.id
_entity.type
_entity.pdbx_description
1 polymer ?
#
loop_
_entity_poly.entity_id
_entity_poly.type
_entity_poly.pdbx_seq_one_letter_code
_entity_poly.pdbx_strand_id
1 'polypeptide(L)'
;MTTYITNIGLLATPRGDSARRGQQQGEITLLRDAWVAVEGGKIAAVGQGQPAPEDGDILLDAGGRLMTPGLVDAHTHLIFGGWRQNELGQKLRGVPYLDILA
;
A
#
# COMPACT_ATOMS: atom_id res chain seq x y z
N MET A 1 9.02 -22.55 9.90
CA MET A 1 9.79 -21.31 10.15
C MET A 1 9.02 -20.17 9.52
N THR A 2 8.55 -19.28 10.33
CA THR A 2 7.77 -18.11 9.92
C THR A 2 8.60 -16.84 10.12
N THR A 3 8.49 -15.89 9.24
CA THR A 3 9.07 -14.55 9.43
C THR A 3 7.97 -13.60 9.84
N TYR A 4 8.08 -13.02 11.02
CA TYR A 4 7.18 -11.98 11.51
C TYR A 4 7.80 -10.60 11.28
N ILE A 5 7.08 -9.72 10.62
CA ILE A 5 7.38 -8.29 10.56
C ILE A 5 6.52 -7.64 11.64
N THR A 6 7.16 -7.09 12.65
CA THR A 6 6.53 -6.57 13.87
C THR A 6 6.69 -5.06 13.99
N ASN A 7 6.04 -4.45 14.97
CA ASN A 7 6.16 -3.02 15.26
C ASN A 7 5.87 -2.17 14.01
N ILE A 8 4.84 -2.54 13.25
CA ILE A 8 4.34 -1.77 12.11
C ILE A 8 3.42 -0.69 12.67
N GLY A 9 3.84 0.58 12.61
CA GLY A 9 3.06 1.70 13.16
C GLY A 9 1.70 1.85 12.47
N LEU A 10 1.67 1.68 11.14
CA LEU A 10 0.45 1.64 10.36
C LEU A 10 0.63 0.68 9.18
N LEU A 11 -0.20 -0.34 9.10
CA LEU A 11 -0.33 -1.18 7.92
C LEU A 11 -1.52 -0.71 7.09
N ALA A 12 -1.27 -0.32 5.84
CA ALA A 12 -2.30 0.05 4.87
C ALA A 12 -2.32 -0.99 3.75
N THR A 13 -3.43 -1.70 3.61
CA THR A 13 -3.55 -2.79 2.64
C THR A 13 -4.92 -2.76 1.96
N PRO A 14 -5.01 -3.08 0.64
CA PRO A 14 -6.30 -3.18 -0.02
C PRO A 14 -7.13 -4.33 0.56
N ARG A 15 -8.44 -4.23 0.41
CA ARG A 15 -9.39 -5.26 0.86
C ARG A 15 -9.71 -6.24 -0.26
N GLY A 16 -9.82 -7.52 0.12
CA GLY A 16 -10.24 -8.59 -0.76
C GLY A 16 -9.16 -9.07 -1.71
N ASP A 17 -9.53 -9.98 -2.58
CA ASP A 17 -8.68 -10.76 -3.47
C ASP A 17 -8.91 -10.44 -4.96
N SER A 18 -9.74 -9.46 -5.26
CA SER A 18 -10.11 -9.06 -6.62
C SER A 18 -10.12 -7.55 -6.79
N ALA A 19 -9.99 -7.10 -8.05
CA ALA A 19 -10.04 -5.69 -8.40
C ALA A 19 -11.38 -5.06 -7.99
N ARG A 20 -11.33 -3.88 -7.41
CA ARG A 20 -12.50 -3.09 -7.01
C ARG A 20 -12.84 -2.06 -8.08
N ARG A 21 -14.11 -1.63 -8.12
CA ARG A 21 -14.62 -0.67 -9.10
C ARG A 21 -15.25 0.54 -8.43
N GLY A 22 -15.26 1.67 -9.14
CA GLY A 22 -15.88 2.90 -8.67
C GLY A 22 -15.31 3.35 -7.32
N GLN A 23 -16.17 3.77 -6.42
CA GLN A 23 -15.78 4.27 -5.09
C GLN A 23 -15.04 3.23 -4.24
N GLN A 24 -15.28 1.94 -4.48
CA GLN A 24 -14.60 0.87 -3.74
C GLN A 24 -13.10 0.78 -4.01
N GLN A 25 -12.60 1.40 -5.07
CA GLN A 25 -11.14 1.47 -5.36
C GLN A 25 -10.36 2.21 -4.27
N GLY A 26 -11.01 3.14 -3.56
CA GLY A 26 -10.40 3.88 -2.46
C GLY A 26 -10.49 3.18 -1.10
N GLU A 27 -11.15 2.04 -1.02
CA GLU A 27 -11.33 1.32 0.25
C GLU A 27 -10.07 0.53 0.60
N ILE A 28 -9.44 0.90 1.70
CA ILE A 28 -8.29 0.21 2.26
C ILE A 28 -8.53 -0.18 3.72
N THR A 29 -7.86 -1.22 4.15
CA THR A 29 -7.77 -1.58 5.56
C THR A 29 -6.58 -0.87 6.18
N LEU A 30 -6.80 -0.20 7.31
CA LEU A 30 -5.77 0.45 8.10
C LEU A 30 -5.68 -0.25 9.46
N LEU A 31 -4.53 -0.84 9.77
CA LEU A 31 -4.26 -1.49 11.05
C LEU A 31 -3.10 -0.76 11.73
N ARG A 32 -3.34 -0.25 12.94
CA ARG A 32 -2.29 0.34 13.77
C ARG A 32 -1.66 -0.73 14.66
N ASP A 33 -0.40 -0.52 15.02
CA ASP A 33 0.35 -1.46 15.86
C ASP A 33 0.23 -2.89 15.33
N ALA A 34 0.59 -3.04 14.06
CA ALA A 34 0.33 -4.26 13.31
C ALA A 34 1.57 -5.15 13.19
N TRP A 35 1.31 -6.40 12.82
CA TRP A 35 2.33 -7.35 12.40
C TRP A 35 1.86 -8.16 11.20
N VAL A 36 2.82 -8.67 10.44
CA VAL A 36 2.60 -9.54 9.28
C VAL A 36 3.45 -10.80 9.44
N ALA A 37 2.83 -11.96 9.27
CA ALA A 37 3.53 -13.24 9.23
C ALA A 37 3.70 -13.71 7.78
N VAL A 38 4.91 -14.15 7.44
CA VAL A 38 5.26 -14.66 6.11
C VAL A 38 5.77 -16.08 6.25
N GLU A 39 5.19 -17.01 5.51
CA GLU A 39 5.57 -18.41 5.47
C GLU A 39 5.61 -18.90 4.03
N GLY A 40 6.69 -19.61 3.66
CA GLY A 40 6.83 -20.11 2.28
C GLY A 40 6.75 -19.04 1.20
N GLY A 41 7.17 -17.79 1.50
CA GLY A 41 7.12 -16.67 0.56
C GLY A 41 5.72 -16.05 0.37
N LYS A 42 4.76 -16.40 1.22
CA LYS A 42 3.39 -15.86 1.19
C LYS A 42 3.03 -15.24 2.53
N ILE A 43 2.13 -14.25 2.50
CA ILE A 43 1.54 -13.71 3.72
C ILE A 43 0.61 -14.78 4.31
N ALA A 44 0.97 -15.30 5.47
CA ALA A 44 0.21 -16.32 6.18
C ALA A 44 -0.82 -15.70 7.13
N ALA A 45 -0.47 -14.59 7.78
CA ALA A 45 -1.37 -13.91 8.70
C ALA A 45 -1.03 -12.42 8.83
N VAL A 46 -2.01 -11.66 9.28
CA VAL A 46 -1.88 -10.24 9.65
C VAL A 46 -2.64 -10.02 10.94
N GLY A 47 -2.08 -9.25 11.86
CA GLY A 47 -2.70 -8.97 13.14
C GLY A 47 -2.29 -7.63 13.72
N GLN A 48 -2.82 -7.33 14.91
CA GLN A 48 -2.50 -6.15 15.69
C GLN A 48 -1.91 -6.55 17.04
N GLY A 49 -1.15 -5.66 17.65
CA GLY A 49 -0.44 -5.91 18.90
C GLY A 49 0.79 -6.80 18.72
N GLN A 50 0.97 -7.77 19.61
CA GLN A 50 2.14 -8.66 19.59
C GLN A 50 1.78 -10.00 18.95
N PRO A 51 2.58 -10.50 17.99
CA PRO A 51 2.44 -11.87 17.53
C PRO A 51 2.94 -12.86 18.59
N ALA A 52 2.64 -14.13 18.40
CA ALA A 52 3.13 -15.24 19.24
C ALA A 52 4.09 -16.12 18.40
N PRO A 53 5.36 -15.71 18.23
CA PRO A 53 6.32 -16.50 17.48
C PRO A 53 6.71 -17.77 18.26
N GLU A 54 7.08 -18.79 17.50
CA GLU A 54 7.62 -20.04 18.03
C GLU A 54 9.17 -20.05 17.93
N ASP A 55 9.79 -21.05 18.57
CA ASP A 55 11.23 -21.22 18.49
C ASP A 55 11.68 -21.48 17.03
N GLY A 56 12.64 -20.69 16.59
CA GLY A 56 13.15 -20.74 15.22
C GLY A 56 12.49 -19.79 14.23
N ASP A 57 11.47 -19.03 14.66
CA ASP A 57 10.89 -17.97 13.84
C ASP A 57 11.78 -16.73 13.80
N ILE A 58 11.68 -15.98 12.71
CA ILE A 58 12.44 -14.75 12.48
C ILE A 58 11.57 -13.54 12.81
N LEU A 59 12.12 -12.61 13.58
CA LEU A 59 11.46 -11.33 13.89
C LEU A 59 12.19 -10.18 13.19
N LEU A 60 11.46 -9.42 12.39
CA LEU A 60 11.92 -8.19 11.73
C LEU A 60 11.15 -7.00 12.28
N ASP A 61 11.86 -6.04 12.86
CA ASP A 61 11.28 -4.82 13.43
C ASP A 61 11.07 -3.77 12.32
N ALA A 62 9.84 -3.36 12.09
CA ALA A 62 9.51 -2.29 11.16
C ALA A 62 9.76 -0.88 11.73
N GLY A 63 10.12 -0.77 13.01
CA GLY A 63 10.49 0.50 13.66
C GLY A 63 9.37 1.52 13.73
N GLY A 64 8.12 1.08 13.88
CA GLY A 64 6.95 1.98 13.97
C GLY A 64 6.55 2.65 12.65
N ARG A 65 7.08 2.19 11.51
CA ARG A 65 6.87 2.82 10.19
C ARG A 65 5.57 2.39 9.54
N LEU A 66 5.18 3.14 8.49
CA LEU A 66 4.14 2.74 7.56
C LEU A 66 4.61 1.54 6.73
N MET A 67 3.74 0.56 6.60
CA MET A 67 3.90 -0.58 5.69
C MET A 67 2.74 -0.68 4.72
N THR A 68 3.05 -0.91 3.45
CA THR A 68 2.09 -1.15 2.37
C THR A 68 2.53 -2.36 1.56
N PRO A 69 1.64 -3.01 0.79
CA PRO A 69 2.07 -3.87 -0.31
C PRO A 69 3.00 -3.12 -1.26
N GLY A 70 3.86 -3.83 -1.96
CA GLY A 70 4.73 -3.24 -2.98
C GLY A 70 3.90 -2.50 -4.04
N LEU A 71 4.37 -1.32 -4.43
CA LEU A 71 3.70 -0.52 -5.46
C LEU A 71 3.83 -1.20 -6.81
N VAL A 72 2.72 -1.29 -7.55
CA VAL A 72 2.67 -1.80 -8.91
C VAL A 72 2.21 -0.67 -9.82
N ASP A 73 3.06 -0.29 -10.77
CA ASP A 73 2.75 0.71 -11.79
C ASP A 73 2.60 0.02 -13.15
N ALA A 74 1.35 -0.11 -13.58
CA ALA A 74 1.01 -0.77 -14.84
C ALA A 74 1.14 0.15 -16.06
N HIS A 75 1.29 1.47 -15.85
CA HIS A 75 1.43 2.47 -16.90
C HIS A 75 2.32 3.61 -16.41
N THR A 76 3.53 3.67 -16.92
CA THR A 76 4.47 4.73 -16.58
C THR A 76 5.06 5.37 -17.83
N HIS A 77 5.40 6.65 -17.72
CA HIS A 77 6.08 7.41 -18.76
C HIS A 77 7.52 7.71 -18.31
N LEU A 78 8.48 6.95 -18.82
CA LEU A 78 9.91 7.13 -18.49
C LEU A 78 10.50 8.38 -19.11
N ILE A 79 9.98 8.77 -20.28
CA ILE A 79 10.42 9.97 -21.02
C ILE A 79 9.21 10.85 -21.28
N PHE A 80 9.31 12.12 -20.91
CA PHE A 80 8.25 13.10 -21.11
C PHE A 80 8.84 14.51 -21.31
N GLY A 81 8.13 15.35 -22.08
CA GLY A 81 8.56 16.71 -22.45
C GLY A 81 8.06 17.78 -21.49
N GLY A 82 8.43 17.70 -20.21
CA GLY A 82 8.06 18.71 -19.21
C GLY A 82 7.07 18.21 -18.17
N TRP A 83 6.99 18.93 -17.06
CA TRP A 83 6.14 18.58 -15.91
C TRP A 83 4.73 19.15 -16.07
N ARG A 84 3.73 18.32 -15.87
CA ARG A 84 2.31 18.67 -15.95
C ARG A 84 1.56 18.49 -14.63
N GLN A 85 2.27 18.40 -13.52
CA GLN A 85 1.68 18.16 -12.20
C GLN A 85 0.64 19.23 -11.80
N ASN A 86 0.79 20.47 -12.27
CA ASN A 86 -0.15 21.56 -11.98
C ASN A 86 -1.53 21.33 -12.62
N GLU A 87 -1.59 20.52 -13.68
CA GLU A 87 -2.85 20.23 -14.37
C GLU A 87 -3.75 19.31 -13.57
N LEU A 88 -3.21 18.49 -12.68
CA LEU A 88 -4.03 17.62 -11.84
C LEU A 88 -5.04 18.41 -11.02
N GLY A 89 -4.61 19.51 -10.41
CA GLY A 89 -5.49 20.39 -9.65
C GLY A 89 -6.61 20.99 -10.51
N GLN A 90 -6.36 21.29 -11.78
CA GLN A 90 -7.35 21.79 -12.72
C GLN A 90 -8.37 20.70 -13.09
N LYS A 91 -7.89 19.48 -13.38
CA LYS A 91 -8.74 18.31 -13.67
C LYS A 91 -9.67 17.99 -12.50
N LEU A 92 -9.14 17.99 -11.29
CA LEU A 92 -9.93 17.73 -10.08
C LEU A 92 -11.02 18.79 -9.83
N ARG A 93 -10.83 20.01 -10.32
CA ARG A 93 -11.85 21.08 -10.30
C ARG A 93 -12.81 21.03 -11.48
N GLY A 94 -12.68 20.06 -12.38
CA GLY A 94 -13.55 19.86 -13.52
C GLY A 94 -13.25 20.78 -14.72
N VAL A 95 -12.06 21.37 -14.81
CA VAL A 95 -11.65 22.14 -15.98
C VAL A 95 -11.55 21.20 -17.20
N PRO A 96 -12.19 21.52 -18.32
CA PRO A 96 -12.12 20.70 -19.54
C PRO A 96 -10.69 20.52 -20.02
N TYR A 97 -10.39 19.34 -20.55
CA TYR A 97 -9.02 18.99 -20.95
C TYR A 97 -8.42 19.94 -21.99
N LEU A 98 -9.22 20.37 -22.96
CA LEU A 98 -8.76 21.30 -23.99
C LEU A 98 -8.40 22.68 -23.45
N ASP A 99 -9.11 23.12 -22.40
CA ASP A 99 -8.82 24.41 -21.75
C ASP A 99 -7.55 24.35 -20.91
N ILE A 100 -7.17 23.15 -20.44
CA ILE A 100 -5.89 22.94 -19.75
C ILE A 100 -4.71 22.99 -20.71
N LEU A 101 -4.91 22.61 -21.97
CA LEU A 101 -3.85 22.57 -22.98
C LEU A 101 -3.65 23.91 -23.70
N ALA A 102 -4.58 24.85 -23.56
CA ALA A 102 -4.50 26.17 -24.17
C ALA A 102 -3.57 27.11 -23.40
#